data_9ed90a1237d2f56738c08ecaef4beeb7
#
_entry.id   9ed90a1237d2f56738c08ecaef4beeb7
#
_cell.length_a   1.000
_cell.length_b   1.000
_cell.length_c   1.000
_cell.angle_alpha   90.00
_cell.angle_beta   90.00
_cell.angle_gamma   90.00
#
_symmetry.space_group_name_H-M   'P 1'
#
loop_
_entity.id
_entity.type
_entity.pdbx_description
1 polymer ?
#
loop_
_entity_poly.entity_id
_entity_poly.type
_entity_poly.pdbx_seq_one_letter_code
_entity_poly.pdbx_strand_id
1 'polypeptide(L)'
;MAQLDVTELDFANIKQSLKTFMQAQDEFSDYDFEGSALSVLLDTLAYNTHYNAVMAHMLANESFLDSAIKRSSVVSIAKSLGYTPRSRRASTSILDFSITPSPSYTDSTYTLPRTTPFSVNVNNATYNFYPAEDVTATLQTVNGTDQFVFASLEIKEGTRVSNNYLIDSNTISGPLTISNTNIDTTTIRVRIQKSTTDLTLETFLESSSLLDLTSTSRAYFVEEGIDSSYVIRFGDDVFGKKLEVGNIVTIEYLVSSSTAANGAKAFGVGPTLTGSSEVQSFANVTAAVGGAEKESIDSIRRTAPLYNQTRERAVSASDYRSLILADNPNVQSVAVWGGENNDPPIYGKVFISLDPVPGQIITEVSKDKISTSLISPRAPVAILPVFIDPVYTYIGLKVGIVYDPSVTALTSGQISGAASTAINSYFNTDLNQLNKNFYYSRIHNEVKAVSPSIISVNITPTLQKRLTVEINIEANYTFSFNSRIQPRELHSNWFNTVTHKVKFQDIPSATVVPPAYNGTGTVHLQTEDGTNIATVGTIDYDTGKLTLTSIKVASLYSTDTELKLRTRPHDDSKDIVTSTLNRTSDVSTGAVIAKPAQNTILSLDDSVLSSVAGARKGLDITVTTEVEGY
;
A
#
# COMPACT_ATOMS: atom_id res chain seq x y z
N MET A 1 -1.82 24.01 1.80
CA MET A 1 -0.40 24.39 2.04
C MET A 1 -0.33 25.88 2.08
N ALA A 2 0.16 26.47 3.18
CA ALA A 2 0.41 27.90 3.21
C ALA A 2 1.68 28.18 2.40
N GLN A 3 1.51 28.59 1.18
CA GLN A 3 2.60 29.09 0.34
C GLN A 3 2.81 30.54 0.73
N LEU A 4 4.02 30.90 1.14
CA LEU A 4 4.37 32.29 1.38
C LEU A 4 4.20 33.07 0.07
N ASP A 5 3.30 34.03 0.08
CA ASP A 5 3.01 34.83 -1.09
C ASP A 5 4.11 35.90 -1.28
N VAL A 6 4.82 35.83 -2.42
CA VAL A 6 5.97 36.67 -2.74
C VAL A 6 5.56 37.92 -3.52
N THR A 7 4.26 38.12 -3.77
CA THR A 7 3.75 39.18 -4.66
C THR A 7 4.08 40.59 -4.19
N GLU A 8 4.24 40.82 -2.88
CA GLU A 8 4.61 42.14 -2.34
C GLU A 8 6.07 42.56 -2.64
N LEU A 9 6.91 41.63 -3.12
CA LEU A 9 8.34 41.83 -3.44
C LEU A 9 8.61 41.66 -4.94
N ASP A 10 7.63 41.85 -5.78
CA ASP A 10 7.81 41.83 -7.23
C ASP A 10 8.71 43.00 -7.70
N PHE A 11 9.50 42.74 -8.74
CA PHE A 11 10.44 43.71 -9.32
C PHE A 11 9.80 45.08 -9.61
N ALA A 12 8.62 45.09 -10.22
CA ALA A 12 7.92 46.32 -10.56
C ALA A 12 7.50 47.12 -9.31
N ASN A 13 7.02 46.43 -8.26
CA ASN A 13 6.62 47.02 -7.01
C ASN A 13 7.82 47.58 -6.24
N ILE A 14 8.94 46.87 -6.23
CA ILE A 14 10.20 47.32 -5.60
C ILE A 14 10.71 48.55 -6.34
N LYS A 15 10.75 48.54 -7.67
CA LYS A 15 11.15 49.71 -8.48
C LYS A 15 10.25 50.92 -8.19
N GLN A 16 8.94 50.74 -8.14
CA GLN A 16 8.00 51.81 -7.81
C GLN A 16 8.17 52.34 -6.39
N SER A 17 8.40 51.48 -5.42
CA SER A 17 8.69 51.87 -4.05
C SER A 17 9.99 52.68 -3.95
N LEU A 18 11.06 52.29 -4.63
CA LEU A 18 12.31 53.02 -4.71
C LEU A 18 12.11 54.38 -5.37
N LYS A 19 11.34 54.49 -6.46
CA LYS A 19 11.00 55.79 -7.08
C LYS A 19 10.25 56.68 -6.13
N THR A 20 9.20 56.17 -5.47
CA THR A 20 8.41 56.93 -4.50
C THR A 20 9.29 57.44 -3.34
N PHE A 21 10.18 56.60 -2.84
CA PHE A 21 11.13 56.97 -1.79
C PHE A 21 12.07 58.09 -2.27
N MET A 22 12.64 57.99 -3.46
CA MET A 22 13.53 59.00 -4.04
C MET A 22 12.80 60.32 -4.30
N GLN A 23 11.57 60.29 -4.84
CA GLN A 23 10.75 61.50 -5.05
C GLN A 23 10.35 62.21 -3.77
N ALA A 24 10.36 61.53 -2.63
CA ALA A 24 10.10 62.14 -1.32
C ALA A 24 11.33 62.88 -0.73
N GLN A 25 12.51 62.82 -1.39
CA GLN A 25 13.68 63.55 -1.01
C GLN A 25 13.70 64.88 -1.74
N ASP A 26 14.11 65.96 -1.10
CA ASP A 26 14.10 67.34 -1.63
C ASP A 26 14.94 67.45 -2.91
N GLU A 27 16.07 66.71 -3.01
CA GLU A 27 16.99 66.72 -4.14
C GLU A 27 16.44 66.10 -5.42
N PHE A 28 15.38 65.26 -5.31
CA PHE A 28 14.80 64.47 -6.41
C PHE A 28 13.31 64.72 -6.64
N SER A 29 12.71 65.70 -6.01
CA SER A 29 11.26 65.97 -6.04
C SER A 29 10.70 66.17 -7.43
N ASP A 30 11.48 66.85 -8.33
CA ASP A 30 11.07 67.13 -9.72
C ASP A 30 11.85 66.27 -10.77
N TYR A 31 12.52 65.23 -10.32
CA TYR A 31 13.38 64.43 -11.22
C TYR A 31 12.58 63.44 -12.03
N ASP A 32 12.77 63.43 -13.36
CA ASP A 32 12.22 62.42 -14.29
C ASP A 32 13.06 61.14 -14.26
N PHE A 33 12.60 60.14 -13.56
CA PHE A 33 13.26 58.85 -13.44
C PHE A 33 13.14 58.01 -14.72
N GLU A 34 12.13 58.20 -15.57
CA GLU A 34 11.91 57.35 -16.75
C GLU A 34 12.89 57.62 -17.88
N GLY A 35 13.26 58.89 -18.09
CA GLY A 35 14.15 59.30 -19.15
C GLY A 35 15.64 59.36 -18.79
N SER A 36 16.04 59.01 -17.57
CA SER A 36 17.38 59.24 -17.07
C SER A 36 18.22 57.96 -16.88
N ALA A 37 19.56 58.12 -16.88
CA ALA A 37 20.48 57.03 -16.56
C ALA A 37 20.28 56.48 -15.14
N LEU A 38 19.67 57.26 -14.23
CA LEU A 38 19.36 56.84 -12.86
C LEU A 38 18.28 55.73 -12.87
N SER A 39 17.42 55.66 -13.90
CA SER A 39 16.47 54.56 -14.08
C SER A 39 17.16 53.19 -14.14
N VAL A 40 18.31 53.12 -14.84
CA VAL A 40 19.10 51.87 -14.96
C VAL A 40 19.68 51.44 -13.60
N LEU A 41 20.08 52.42 -12.76
CA LEU A 41 20.57 52.15 -11.40
C LEU A 41 19.43 51.67 -10.49
N LEU A 42 18.22 52.24 -10.62
CA LEU A 42 17.02 51.80 -9.91
C LEU A 42 16.63 50.40 -10.32
N ASP A 43 16.71 50.08 -11.64
CA ASP A 43 16.45 48.74 -12.14
C ASP A 43 17.46 47.72 -11.57
N THR A 44 18.74 48.10 -11.49
CA THR A 44 19.78 47.23 -10.93
C THR A 44 19.55 46.99 -9.40
N LEU A 45 19.18 48.04 -8.65
CA LEU A 45 18.84 47.93 -7.25
C LEU A 45 17.57 47.12 -7.02
N ALA A 46 16.54 47.37 -7.81
CA ALA A 46 15.30 46.61 -7.75
C ALA A 46 15.54 45.12 -8.07
N TYR A 47 16.35 44.83 -9.10
CA TYR A 47 16.74 43.46 -9.44
C TYR A 47 17.50 42.77 -8.31
N ASN A 48 18.49 43.44 -7.73
CA ASN A 48 19.25 42.89 -6.62
C ASN A 48 18.37 42.65 -5.38
N THR A 49 17.48 43.60 -5.05
CA THR A 49 16.53 43.46 -3.94
C THR A 49 15.54 42.33 -4.19
N HIS A 50 14.97 42.25 -5.38
CA HIS A 50 14.09 41.14 -5.77
C HIS A 50 14.80 39.79 -5.64
N TYR A 51 16.03 39.67 -6.18
CA TYR A 51 16.82 38.45 -6.10
C TYR A 51 17.08 38.03 -4.64
N ASN A 52 17.50 38.99 -3.79
CA ASN A 52 17.72 38.74 -2.36
C ASN A 52 16.43 38.33 -1.65
N ALA A 53 15.30 38.94 -1.98
CA ALA A 53 14.01 38.59 -1.43
C ALA A 53 13.58 37.19 -1.83
N VAL A 54 13.71 36.81 -3.10
CA VAL A 54 13.44 35.46 -3.59
C VAL A 54 14.32 34.44 -2.87
N MET A 55 15.61 34.74 -2.69
CA MET A 55 16.53 33.86 -1.93
C MET A 55 16.13 33.72 -0.46
N ALA A 56 15.71 34.82 0.18
CA ALA A 56 15.23 34.80 1.56
C ALA A 56 13.94 33.98 1.73
N HIS A 57 12.98 34.15 0.81
CA HIS A 57 11.76 33.36 0.80
C HIS A 57 12.02 31.89 0.52
N MET A 58 12.92 31.58 -0.42
CA MET A 58 13.35 30.22 -0.69
C MET A 58 13.98 29.58 0.56
N LEU A 59 14.85 30.29 1.25
CA LEU A 59 15.46 29.82 2.50
C LEU A 59 14.41 29.59 3.60
N ALA A 60 13.46 30.51 3.74
CA ALA A 60 12.37 30.38 4.69
C ALA A 60 11.49 29.16 4.38
N ASN A 61 11.13 28.97 3.11
CA ASN A 61 10.35 27.80 2.68
C ASN A 61 11.08 26.47 2.95
N GLU A 62 12.39 26.42 2.69
CA GLU A 62 13.20 25.22 2.93
C GLU A 62 13.42 24.91 4.43
N SER A 63 13.06 25.84 5.34
CA SER A 63 13.21 25.65 6.78
C SER A 63 12.05 24.87 7.43
N PHE A 64 10.94 24.67 6.73
CA PHE A 64 9.77 23.97 7.25
C PHE A 64 9.45 22.73 6.43
N LEU A 65 9.09 21.63 7.11
CA LEU A 65 8.75 20.36 6.47
C LEU A 65 7.61 20.47 5.44
N ASP A 66 6.60 21.29 5.75
CA ASP A 66 5.40 21.44 4.91
C ASP A 66 5.67 22.22 3.62
N SER A 67 6.61 23.17 3.63
CA SER A 67 6.89 24.05 2.48
C SER A 67 8.19 23.74 1.74
N ALA A 68 9.12 22.99 2.34
CA ALA A 68 10.40 22.64 1.71
C ALA A 68 10.19 21.86 0.40
N ILE A 69 10.83 22.30 -0.68
CA ILE A 69 10.72 21.70 -2.02
C ILE A 69 11.89 20.75 -2.28
N LYS A 70 13.09 21.09 -1.77
CA LYS A 70 14.29 20.26 -1.96
C LYS A 70 14.22 19.01 -1.09
N ARG A 71 14.46 17.85 -1.72
CA ARG A 71 14.51 16.57 -0.97
C ARG A 71 15.52 16.61 0.18
N SER A 72 16.69 17.19 -0.03
CA SER A 72 17.72 17.30 1.01
C SER A 72 17.24 18.03 2.27
N SER A 73 16.48 19.12 2.12
CA SER A 73 15.89 19.86 3.23
C SER A 73 14.84 19.02 3.97
N VAL A 74 13.92 18.40 3.21
CA VAL A 74 12.88 17.53 3.76
C VAL A 74 13.50 16.34 4.52
N VAL A 75 14.50 15.68 3.95
CA VAL A 75 15.22 14.57 4.60
C VAL A 75 15.94 15.01 5.86
N SER A 76 16.61 16.19 5.83
CA SER A 76 17.29 16.74 6.99
C SER A 76 16.32 17.04 8.14
N ILE A 77 15.16 17.63 7.84
CA ILE A 77 14.13 17.90 8.85
C ILE A 77 13.52 16.58 9.37
N ALA A 78 13.24 15.60 8.48
CA ALA A 78 12.72 14.29 8.86
C ALA A 78 13.67 13.57 9.82
N LYS A 79 14.99 13.63 9.59
CA LYS A 79 16.00 13.06 10.49
C LYS A 79 15.97 13.71 11.88
N SER A 80 15.75 15.02 11.98
CA SER A 80 15.62 15.69 13.28
C SER A 80 14.37 15.22 14.05
N LEU A 81 13.37 14.69 13.35
CA LEU A 81 12.20 14.04 13.93
C LEU A 81 12.41 12.53 14.25
N GLY A 82 13.62 11.99 14.01
CA GLY A 82 13.95 10.57 14.18
C GLY A 82 13.47 9.68 13.05
N TYR A 83 13.02 10.25 11.92
CA TYR A 83 12.54 9.50 10.77
C TYR A 83 13.59 9.39 9.67
N THR A 84 13.96 8.16 9.29
CA THR A 84 14.83 7.89 8.14
C THR A 84 13.97 7.51 6.94
N PRO A 85 13.93 8.34 5.87
CA PRO A 85 13.15 8.03 4.68
C PRO A 85 13.62 6.75 4.01
N ARG A 86 12.68 6.00 3.45
CA ARG A 86 12.98 4.73 2.76
C ARG A 86 13.77 4.96 1.49
N SER A 87 14.81 4.14 1.32
CA SER A 87 15.52 3.97 0.05
C SER A 87 14.64 3.27 -0.99
N ARG A 88 15.13 3.12 -2.21
CA ARG A 88 14.56 2.19 -3.18
C ARG A 88 14.54 0.78 -2.58
N ARG A 89 13.52 0.00 -2.88
CA ARG A 89 13.39 -1.40 -2.42
C ARG A 89 13.49 -2.36 -3.59
N ALA A 90 14.20 -3.43 -3.37
CA ALA A 90 14.30 -4.55 -4.30
C ALA A 90 13.04 -5.42 -4.26
N SER A 91 12.62 -5.92 -5.42
CA SER A 91 11.59 -6.95 -5.49
C SER A 91 12.10 -8.23 -4.83
N THR A 92 11.28 -8.84 -3.99
CA THR A 92 11.61 -10.05 -3.23
C THR A 92 10.69 -11.19 -3.63
N SER A 93 11.24 -12.37 -3.87
CA SER A 93 10.50 -13.62 -4.09
C SER A 93 10.93 -14.66 -3.04
N ILE A 94 10.00 -15.51 -2.68
CA ILE A 94 10.26 -16.67 -1.81
C ILE A 94 9.95 -17.92 -2.63
N LEU A 95 10.85 -18.89 -2.58
CA LEU A 95 10.72 -20.13 -3.33
C LEU A 95 11.38 -21.30 -2.59
N ASP A 96 10.97 -22.50 -2.92
CA ASP A 96 11.69 -23.71 -2.56
C ASP A 96 12.60 -24.09 -3.72
N PHE A 97 13.89 -24.17 -3.46
CA PHE A 97 14.91 -24.54 -4.42
C PHE A 97 15.54 -25.86 -4.00
N SER A 98 15.65 -26.80 -4.92
CA SER A 98 16.32 -28.07 -4.66
C SER A 98 17.32 -28.42 -5.74
N ILE A 99 18.40 -29.08 -5.32
CA ILE A 99 19.47 -29.53 -6.19
C ILE A 99 19.63 -31.04 -5.98
N THR A 100 19.41 -31.83 -7.03
CA THR A 100 19.88 -33.20 -7.10
C THR A 100 21.35 -33.14 -7.54
N PRO A 101 22.30 -33.48 -6.65
CA PRO A 101 23.70 -33.25 -6.95
C PRO A 101 24.22 -34.17 -8.06
N SER A 102 25.27 -33.73 -8.74
CA SER A 102 26.00 -34.57 -9.68
C SER A 102 26.56 -35.80 -8.94
N PRO A 103 26.61 -36.98 -9.55
CA PRO A 103 27.21 -38.20 -8.96
C PRO A 103 28.67 -38.03 -8.51
N SER A 104 29.35 -37.01 -9.01
CA SER A 104 30.72 -36.67 -8.61
C SER A 104 30.82 -35.85 -7.33
N TYR A 105 29.67 -35.34 -6.82
CA TYR A 105 29.63 -34.56 -5.59
C TYR A 105 29.42 -35.48 -4.40
N THR A 106 30.36 -35.47 -3.46
CA THR A 106 30.40 -36.44 -2.35
C THR A 106 30.15 -35.86 -0.97
N ASP A 107 30.05 -34.52 -0.87
CA ASP A 107 29.81 -33.87 0.41
C ASP A 107 28.35 -34.01 0.84
N SER A 108 28.15 -34.22 2.14
CA SER A 108 26.80 -34.33 2.74
C SER A 108 26.09 -32.98 2.96
N THR A 109 26.79 -31.87 2.72
CA THR A 109 26.26 -30.51 2.87
C THR A 109 26.60 -29.66 1.66
N TYR A 110 25.73 -28.76 1.29
CA TYR A 110 25.99 -27.75 0.28
C TYR A 110 25.58 -26.37 0.79
N THR A 111 26.50 -25.41 0.72
CA THR A 111 26.22 -24.02 1.03
C THR A 111 25.94 -23.25 -0.26
N LEU A 112 24.71 -22.80 -0.45
CA LEU A 112 24.29 -21.94 -1.55
C LEU A 112 24.81 -20.52 -1.27
N PRO A 113 25.79 -20.03 -2.05
CA PRO A 113 26.31 -18.69 -1.82
C PRO A 113 25.27 -17.63 -2.16
N ARG A 114 25.19 -16.59 -1.37
CA ARG A 114 24.36 -15.39 -1.67
C ARG A 114 24.77 -14.68 -2.97
N THR A 115 25.87 -15.07 -3.58
CA THR A 115 26.34 -14.56 -4.88
C THR A 115 25.71 -15.28 -6.06
N THR A 116 24.96 -16.37 -5.82
CA THR A 116 24.35 -17.18 -6.86
C THR A 116 23.21 -16.42 -7.52
N PRO A 117 23.27 -16.12 -8.83
CA PRO A 117 22.22 -15.41 -9.53
C PRO A 117 21.06 -16.34 -9.91
N PHE A 118 19.86 -15.95 -9.56
CA PHE A 118 18.61 -16.51 -10.05
C PHE A 118 18.06 -15.56 -11.11
N SER A 119 18.11 -15.95 -12.38
CA SER A 119 17.72 -15.07 -13.48
C SER A 119 16.27 -15.30 -13.90
N VAL A 120 15.57 -14.25 -14.26
CA VAL A 120 14.19 -14.29 -14.75
C VAL A 120 13.96 -13.23 -15.82
N ASN A 121 13.11 -13.54 -16.81
CA ASN A 121 12.69 -12.58 -17.83
C ASN A 121 11.30 -12.02 -17.48
N VAL A 122 11.20 -10.70 -17.39
CA VAL A 122 9.94 -9.98 -17.20
C VAL A 122 9.87 -8.89 -18.28
N ASN A 123 8.81 -8.88 -19.07
CA ASN A 123 8.60 -7.88 -20.14
C ASN A 123 9.81 -7.68 -21.07
N ASN A 124 10.44 -8.77 -21.51
CA ASN A 124 11.64 -8.81 -22.35
C ASN A 124 12.92 -8.22 -21.72
N ALA A 125 12.96 -8.00 -20.43
CA ALA A 125 14.16 -7.63 -19.68
C ALA A 125 14.55 -8.75 -18.72
N THR A 126 15.86 -9.01 -18.61
CA THR A 126 16.39 -10.02 -17.68
C THR A 126 16.75 -9.36 -16.36
N TYR A 127 16.23 -9.91 -15.28
CA TYR A 127 16.52 -9.48 -13.93
C TYR A 127 17.22 -10.61 -13.17
N ASN A 128 18.19 -10.27 -12.34
CA ASN A 128 18.88 -11.19 -11.46
C ASN A 128 18.41 -11.00 -10.03
N PHE A 129 18.18 -12.10 -9.35
CA PHE A 129 17.85 -12.17 -7.94
C PHE A 129 18.96 -12.92 -7.21
N TYR A 130 19.22 -12.55 -5.98
CA TYR A 130 20.28 -13.15 -5.15
C TYR A 130 19.70 -13.55 -3.80
N PRO A 131 20.13 -14.71 -3.23
CA PRO A 131 19.78 -15.08 -1.86
C PRO A 131 20.15 -13.96 -0.88
N ALA A 132 19.29 -13.73 0.11
CA ALA A 132 19.55 -12.74 1.15
C ALA A 132 20.81 -13.08 1.96
N GLU A 133 21.06 -14.37 2.18
CA GLU A 133 22.20 -14.90 2.95
C GLU A 133 22.77 -16.17 2.32
N ASP A 134 23.95 -16.58 2.76
CA ASP A 134 24.48 -17.90 2.46
C ASP A 134 23.66 -18.94 3.22
N VAL A 135 23.08 -19.92 2.51
CA VAL A 135 22.18 -20.93 3.10
C VAL A 135 22.80 -22.31 2.92
N THR A 136 22.96 -23.04 4.02
CA THR A 136 23.50 -24.41 3.98
C THR A 136 22.37 -25.43 4.10
N ALA A 137 22.31 -26.35 3.16
CA ALA A 137 21.41 -27.51 3.19
C ALA A 137 22.20 -28.80 3.39
N THR A 138 21.61 -29.77 4.09
CA THR A 138 22.11 -31.12 4.21
C THR A 138 21.47 -32.03 3.16
N LEU A 139 22.20 -33.02 2.69
CA LEU A 139 21.68 -34.02 1.76
C LEU A 139 20.56 -34.81 2.43
N GLN A 140 19.41 -34.86 1.79
CA GLN A 140 18.22 -35.60 2.26
C GLN A 140 17.58 -36.38 1.12
N THR A 141 17.03 -37.54 1.41
CA THR A 141 16.33 -38.36 0.43
C THR A 141 14.87 -37.93 0.37
N VAL A 142 14.46 -37.37 -0.75
CA VAL A 142 13.06 -36.93 -1.03
C VAL A 142 12.53 -37.76 -2.18
N ASN A 143 11.43 -38.48 -1.97
CA ASN A 143 10.83 -39.37 -2.98
C ASN A 143 11.82 -40.39 -3.63
N GLY A 144 12.79 -40.88 -2.83
CA GLY A 144 13.80 -41.85 -3.31
C GLY A 144 14.97 -41.21 -4.07
N THR A 145 15.08 -39.89 -4.11
CA THR A 145 16.19 -39.17 -4.75
C THR A 145 16.89 -38.30 -3.70
N ASP A 146 18.22 -38.36 -3.66
CA ASP A 146 19.01 -37.54 -2.75
C ASP A 146 19.11 -36.10 -3.28
N GLN A 147 18.75 -35.13 -2.44
CA GLN A 147 18.65 -33.71 -2.81
C GLN A 147 19.13 -32.81 -1.67
N PHE A 148 19.69 -31.66 -2.03
CA PHE A 148 19.83 -30.51 -1.15
C PHE A 148 18.57 -29.64 -1.30
N VAL A 149 17.80 -29.44 -0.23
CA VAL A 149 16.55 -28.66 -0.26
C VAL A 149 16.71 -27.37 0.52
N PHE A 150 16.49 -26.26 -0.15
CA PHE A 150 16.47 -24.90 0.41
C PHE A 150 14.99 -24.45 0.45
N ALA A 151 14.35 -24.70 1.56
CA ALA A 151 12.94 -24.34 1.75
C ALA A 151 12.81 -22.85 2.09
N SER A 152 11.77 -22.19 1.56
CA SER A 152 11.46 -20.79 1.81
C SER A 152 12.63 -19.83 1.58
N LEU A 153 13.42 -20.09 0.54
CA LEU A 153 14.58 -19.28 0.18
C LEU A 153 14.12 -17.88 -0.27
N GLU A 154 14.50 -16.86 0.50
CA GLU A 154 14.27 -15.46 0.14
C GLU A 154 15.33 -14.99 -0.85
N ILE A 155 14.90 -14.53 -2.03
CA ILE A 155 15.78 -13.96 -3.06
C ILE A 155 15.34 -12.52 -3.38
N LYS A 156 16.33 -11.61 -3.54
CA LYS A 156 16.13 -10.19 -3.83
C LYS A 156 16.70 -9.79 -5.16
N GLU A 157 15.94 -8.99 -5.91
CA GLU A 157 16.32 -8.44 -7.21
C GLU A 157 17.43 -7.40 -7.07
N GLY A 158 18.31 -7.35 -8.08
CA GLY A 158 19.24 -6.23 -8.24
C GLY A 158 20.54 -6.62 -8.92
N THR A 159 21.35 -5.59 -9.14
CA THR A 159 22.75 -5.75 -9.55
C THR A 159 23.64 -5.62 -8.33
N ARG A 160 24.43 -6.64 -8.08
CA ARG A 160 25.33 -6.65 -6.92
C ARG A 160 26.54 -5.75 -7.17
N VAL A 161 26.82 -4.88 -6.21
CA VAL A 161 27.98 -3.98 -6.21
C VAL A 161 28.75 -4.15 -4.92
N SER A 162 30.08 -4.14 -5.01
CA SER A 162 31.00 -4.21 -3.86
C SER A 162 32.04 -3.10 -3.99
N ASN A 163 32.10 -2.22 -3.00
CA ASN A 163 33.05 -1.13 -2.91
C ASN A 163 34.01 -1.37 -1.74
N ASN A 164 35.30 -1.19 -1.98
CA ASN A 164 36.34 -1.31 -0.97
C ASN A 164 36.93 0.06 -0.66
N TYR A 165 37.00 0.41 0.62
CA TYR A 165 37.58 1.65 1.14
C TYR A 165 38.75 1.35 2.05
N LEU A 166 39.93 1.85 1.71
CA LEU A 166 41.08 1.84 2.60
C LEU A 166 40.99 3.04 3.56
N ILE A 167 41.01 2.76 4.85
CA ILE A 167 40.92 3.81 5.88
C ILE A 167 42.31 4.38 6.15
N ASP A 168 42.48 5.65 5.89
CA ASP A 168 43.68 6.43 6.17
C ASP A 168 43.41 7.50 7.24
N SER A 169 44.42 8.31 7.54
CA SER A 169 44.30 9.39 8.53
C SER A 169 43.29 10.48 8.16
N ASN A 170 42.93 10.62 6.88
CA ASN A 170 41.97 11.62 6.40
C ASN A 170 40.54 11.06 6.43
N THR A 171 40.37 9.78 6.19
CA THR A 171 39.07 9.10 6.05
C THR A 171 38.55 8.48 7.35
N ILE A 172 39.44 8.27 8.35
CA ILE A 172 39.10 7.59 9.62
C ILE A 172 37.95 8.24 10.41
N SER A 173 37.78 9.56 10.31
CA SER A 173 36.73 10.31 11.03
C SER A 173 35.60 10.75 10.12
N GLY A 174 35.70 10.50 8.81
CA GLY A 174 34.71 10.87 7.81
C GLY A 174 33.71 9.77 7.54
N PRO A 175 32.52 10.13 7.05
CA PRO A 175 31.57 9.15 6.57
C PRO A 175 32.01 8.56 5.24
N LEU A 176 31.71 7.27 5.01
CA LEU A 176 31.89 6.63 3.71
C LEU A 176 30.66 6.85 2.85
N THR A 177 30.85 7.37 1.64
CA THR A 177 29.73 7.73 0.75
C THR A 177 29.55 6.68 -0.34
N ILE A 178 28.31 6.20 -0.48
CA ILE A 178 27.85 5.40 -1.62
C ILE A 178 27.15 6.35 -2.59
N SER A 179 27.77 6.63 -3.73
CA SER A 179 27.27 7.59 -4.70
C SER A 179 26.06 7.09 -5.51
N ASN A 180 25.77 5.79 -5.49
CA ASN A 180 24.64 5.24 -6.21
C ASN A 180 23.33 5.54 -5.45
N THR A 181 22.39 6.20 -6.12
CA THR A 181 21.11 6.63 -5.54
C THR A 181 20.01 5.58 -5.63
N ASN A 182 20.24 4.49 -6.39
CA ASN A 182 19.25 3.45 -6.69
C ASN A 182 19.46 2.17 -5.87
N ILE A 183 20.09 2.30 -4.71
CA ILE A 183 20.36 1.15 -3.85
C ILE A 183 19.17 0.82 -2.96
N ASP A 184 19.05 -0.46 -2.62
CA ASP A 184 18.22 -0.92 -1.51
C ASP A 184 19.10 -0.97 -0.25
N THR A 185 18.91 -0.01 0.67
CA THR A 185 19.72 0.09 1.89
C THR A 185 19.58 -1.13 2.80
N THR A 186 18.47 -1.88 2.73
CA THR A 186 18.29 -3.10 3.52
C THR A 186 19.18 -4.25 3.07
N THR A 187 19.83 -4.11 1.91
CA THR A 187 20.76 -5.11 1.38
C THR A 187 22.22 -4.78 1.68
N ILE A 188 22.48 -3.62 2.31
CA ILE A 188 23.84 -3.22 2.66
C ILE A 188 24.44 -4.19 3.65
N ARG A 189 25.64 -4.62 3.36
CA ARG A 189 26.49 -5.42 4.25
C ARG A 189 27.85 -4.79 4.35
N VAL A 190 28.32 -4.64 5.57
CA VAL A 190 29.61 -4.04 5.87
C VAL A 190 30.50 -5.09 6.52
N ARG A 191 31.64 -5.33 5.90
CA ARG A 191 32.70 -6.17 6.44
C ARG A 191 33.98 -5.38 6.51
N ILE A 192 34.70 -5.53 7.61
CA ILE A 192 35.94 -4.81 7.85
C ILE A 192 37.06 -5.82 8.03
N GLN A 193 38.04 -5.74 7.15
CA GLN A 193 39.31 -6.45 7.27
C GLN A 193 40.29 -5.57 8.06
N LYS A 194 40.97 -6.13 9.03
CA LYS A 194 41.84 -5.36 9.94
C LYS A 194 42.98 -4.63 9.23
N SER A 195 43.64 -5.30 8.29
CA SER A 195 44.71 -4.70 7.50
C SER A 195 44.99 -5.49 6.24
N THR A 196 45.90 -5.00 5.39
CA THR A 196 46.36 -5.75 4.22
C THR A 196 47.12 -7.06 4.57
N THR A 197 47.66 -7.15 5.79
CA THR A 197 48.39 -8.32 6.29
C THR A 197 47.58 -9.22 7.22
N ASP A 198 46.63 -8.65 7.95
CA ASP A 198 45.65 -9.38 8.76
C ASP A 198 44.32 -9.48 8.03
N LEU A 199 44.04 -10.66 7.45
CA LEU A 199 42.85 -10.94 6.67
C LEU A 199 41.61 -11.26 7.53
N THR A 200 41.68 -11.07 8.84
CA THR A 200 40.53 -11.29 9.73
C THR A 200 39.41 -10.35 9.36
N LEU A 201 38.25 -10.92 9.03
CA LEU A 201 37.04 -10.18 8.66
C LEU A 201 36.10 -10.06 9.86
N GLU A 202 35.70 -8.86 10.15
CA GLU A 202 34.64 -8.52 11.12
C GLU A 202 33.39 -8.04 10.40
N THR A 203 32.25 -8.64 10.69
CA THR A 203 30.96 -8.18 10.14
C THR A 203 30.38 -7.13 11.07
N PHE A 204 29.98 -6.00 10.51
CA PHE A 204 29.26 -4.93 11.20
C PHE A 204 27.78 -5.00 10.84
N LEU A 205 26.91 -4.68 11.79
CA LEU A 205 25.45 -4.70 11.63
C LEU A 205 24.89 -3.27 11.61
N GLU A 206 23.85 -3.06 10.83
CA GLU A 206 23.13 -1.79 10.84
C GLU A 206 22.45 -1.59 12.19
N SER A 207 22.60 -0.40 12.76
CA SER A 207 21.87 0.03 13.95
C SER A 207 21.11 1.32 13.68
N SER A 208 19.88 1.38 14.18
CA SER A 208 19.04 2.58 14.16
C SER A 208 19.04 3.33 15.51
N SER A 209 19.56 2.70 16.58
CA SER A 209 19.56 3.26 17.94
C SER A 209 20.98 3.32 18.51
N LEU A 210 21.27 4.36 19.24
CA LEU A 210 22.52 4.52 19.99
C LEU A 210 22.45 3.91 21.40
N LEU A 211 21.23 3.67 21.91
CA LEU A 211 21.01 3.35 23.33
C LEU A 211 21.55 1.99 23.75
N ASP A 212 21.59 1.02 22.82
CA ASP A 212 22.01 -0.37 23.10
C ASP A 212 23.45 -0.65 22.68
N LEU A 213 24.19 0.39 22.24
CA LEU A 213 25.55 0.25 21.75
C LEU A 213 26.58 0.49 22.86
N THR A 214 27.59 -0.39 22.86
CA THR A 214 28.79 -0.25 23.69
C THR A 214 29.98 0.16 22.81
N SER A 215 31.09 0.57 23.41
CA SER A 215 32.34 0.92 22.69
C SER A 215 32.89 -0.20 21.79
N THR A 216 32.49 -1.47 22.04
CA THR A 216 32.96 -2.63 21.27
C THR A 216 31.92 -3.15 20.28
N SER A 217 30.72 -2.57 20.25
CA SER A 217 29.63 -2.98 19.34
C SER A 217 30.03 -2.71 17.90
N ARG A 218 29.95 -3.76 17.05
CA ARG A 218 30.25 -3.67 15.62
C ARG A 218 29.02 -3.17 14.87
N ALA A 219 28.81 -1.87 14.91
CA ALA A 219 27.64 -1.22 14.35
C ALA A 219 28.01 -0.15 13.33
N TYR A 220 27.13 0.04 12.34
CA TYR A 220 27.18 1.15 11.41
C TYR A 220 25.79 1.78 11.27
N PHE A 221 25.74 3.02 10.80
CA PHE A 221 24.53 3.80 10.58
C PHE A 221 24.46 4.20 9.11
N VAL A 222 23.27 4.09 8.51
CA VAL A 222 23.01 4.50 7.13
C VAL A 222 22.13 5.75 7.15
N GLU A 223 22.55 6.77 6.39
CA GLU A 223 21.81 8.00 6.23
C GLU A 223 21.74 8.42 4.76
N GLU A 224 20.62 9.04 4.34
CA GLU A 224 20.56 9.72 3.06
C GLU A 224 21.32 11.05 3.14
N GLY A 225 22.27 11.26 2.25
CA GLY A 225 23.08 12.47 2.12
C GLY A 225 22.39 13.57 1.29
N ILE A 226 23.10 14.70 1.09
CA ILE A 226 22.55 15.90 0.43
C ILE A 226 22.17 15.64 -1.02
N ASP A 227 22.96 14.85 -1.76
CA ASP A 227 22.75 14.57 -3.19
C ASP A 227 21.96 13.27 -3.44
N SER A 228 21.12 12.87 -2.48
CA SER A 228 20.44 11.58 -2.49
C SER A 228 21.39 10.36 -2.53
N SER A 229 22.68 10.56 -2.29
CA SER A 229 23.65 9.51 -2.01
C SER A 229 23.39 8.93 -0.62
N TYR A 230 24.00 7.78 -0.32
CA TYR A 230 23.90 7.20 1.01
C TYR A 230 25.25 7.28 1.73
N VAL A 231 25.18 7.60 3.01
CA VAL A 231 26.35 7.82 3.86
C VAL A 231 26.37 6.79 4.96
N ILE A 232 27.48 6.10 5.09
CA ILE A 232 27.71 5.12 6.16
C ILE A 232 28.61 5.74 7.21
N ARG A 233 28.16 5.73 8.46
CA ARG A 233 28.91 6.21 9.63
C ARG A 233 29.21 5.04 10.56
N PHE A 234 30.36 5.08 11.18
CA PHE A 234 30.80 4.11 12.18
C PHE A 234 30.82 4.72 13.57
N GLY A 235 31.01 3.89 14.57
CA GLY A 235 31.13 4.33 15.96
C GLY A 235 32.38 5.17 16.24
N ASP A 236 32.42 5.74 17.44
CA ASP A 236 33.47 6.63 17.93
C ASP A 236 34.20 6.07 19.17
N ASP A 237 34.08 4.77 19.46
CA ASP A 237 34.53 4.06 20.67
C ASP A 237 33.74 4.41 21.96
N VAL A 238 32.68 5.23 21.83
CA VAL A 238 31.68 5.44 22.87
C VAL A 238 30.39 4.72 22.48
N PHE A 239 29.89 5.03 21.28
CA PHE A 239 28.71 4.40 20.67
C PHE A 239 29.11 3.61 19.42
N GLY A 240 29.55 2.37 19.63
CA GLY A 240 30.05 1.49 18.57
C GLY A 240 31.57 1.59 18.36
N LYS A 241 32.11 0.50 17.80
CA LYS A 241 33.53 0.36 17.49
C LYS A 241 33.95 1.33 16.39
N LYS A 242 35.02 2.10 16.64
CA LYS A 242 35.63 3.02 15.68
C LYS A 242 36.49 2.26 14.66
N LEU A 243 36.66 2.85 13.48
CA LEU A 243 37.60 2.39 12.47
C LEU A 243 39.05 2.72 12.89
N GLU A 244 39.98 1.89 12.45
CA GLU A 244 41.41 2.09 12.66
C GLU A 244 42.09 2.36 11.31
N VAL A 245 43.20 3.13 11.33
CA VAL A 245 44.01 3.36 10.11
C VAL A 245 44.57 2.03 9.62
N GLY A 246 44.41 1.73 8.34
CA GLY A 246 44.79 0.46 7.72
C GLY A 246 43.64 -0.53 7.58
N ASN A 247 42.45 -0.26 8.17
CA ASN A 247 41.28 -1.09 7.92
C ASN A 247 40.88 -1.01 6.44
N ILE A 248 40.39 -2.13 5.92
CA ILE A 248 39.75 -2.18 4.60
C ILE A 248 38.28 -2.47 4.80
N VAL A 249 37.44 -1.47 4.52
CA VAL A 249 35.98 -1.56 4.65
C VAL A 249 35.40 -1.98 3.32
N THR A 250 34.79 -3.16 3.27
CA THR A 250 34.06 -3.67 2.12
C THR A 250 32.55 -3.44 2.33
N ILE A 251 31.95 -2.66 1.46
CA ILE A 251 30.51 -2.35 1.47
C ILE A 251 29.89 -3.03 0.25
N GLU A 252 29.02 -3.99 0.50
CA GLU A 252 28.26 -4.71 -0.54
C GLU A 252 26.79 -4.32 -0.47
N TYR A 253 26.14 -4.14 -1.62
CA TYR A 253 24.74 -3.78 -1.72
C TYR A 253 24.14 -4.17 -3.08
N LEU A 254 22.82 -4.17 -3.19
CA LEU A 254 22.09 -4.36 -4.44
C LEU A 254 21.60 -3.01 -4.98
N VAL A 255 21.83 -2.79 -6.27
CA VAL A 255 21.24 -1.70 -7.05
C VAL A 255 19.97 -2.25 -7.68
N SER A 256 18.82 -1.76 -7.23
CA SER A 256 17.51 -2.30 -7.59
C SER A 256 16.88 -1.56 -8.78
N SER A 257 16.12 -2.31 -9.58
CA SER A 257 15.24 -1.79 -10.63
C SER A 257 13.84 -1.42 -10.11
N SER A 258 13.65 -1.42 -8.77
CA SER A 258 12.41 -1.03 -8.12
C SER A 258 11.23 -1.92 -8.49
N THR A 259 10.13 -1.34 -9.01
CA THR A 259 8.91 -2.06 -9.36
C THR A 259 9.01 -2.92 -10.64
N ALA A 260 10.05 -2.73 -11.45
CA ALA A 260 10.14 -3.34 -12.76
C ALA A 260 10.23 -4.88 -12.74
N ALA A 261 10.77 -5.45 -11.68
CA ALA A 261 10.87 -6.90 -11.49
C ALA A 261 9.71 -7.50 -10.68
N ASN A 262 8.73 -6.69 -10.23
CA ASN A 262 7.55 -7.21 -9.55
C ASN A 262 6.76 -8.15 -10.49
N GLY A 263 6.24 -9.24 -9.93
CA GLY A 263 5.50 -10.26 -10.68
C GLY A 263 6.37 -11.38 -11.27
N ALA A 264 7.70 -11.31 -11.16
CA ALA A 264 8.61 -12.37 -11.61
C ALA A 264 8.32 -13.71 -10.91
N LYS A 265 8.23 -14.80 -11.68
CA LYS A 265 7.90 -16.15 -11.17
C LYS A 265 8.76 -17.28 -11.74
N ALA A 266 9.25 -17.14 -12.97
CA ALA A 266 9.95 -18.22 -13.69
C ALA A 266 11.46 -18.05 -13.58
N PHE A 267 12.02 -18.47 -12.44
CA PHE A 267 13.44 -18.37 -12.16
C PHE A 267 14.24 -19.51 -12.77
N GLY A 268 15.49 -19.23 -13.14
CA GLY A 268 16.49 -20.20 -13.52
C GLY A 268 17.84 -19.83 -12.89
N VAL A 269 18.64 -20.83 -12.56
CA VAL A 269 20.03 -20.64 -12.11
C VAL A 269 20.97 -20.93 -13.28
N GLY A 270 21.78 -19.95 -13.66
CA GLY A 270 22.67 -20.09 -14.82
C GLY A 270 23.86 -21.03 -14.61
N PRO A 271 24.61 -20.93 -13.49
CA PRO A 271 25.76 -21.82 -13.25
C PRO A 271 25.32 -23.17 -12.69
N THR A 272 26.08 -24.23 -13.03
CA THR A 272 26.02 -25.50 -12.33
C THR A 272 26.69 -25.35 -10.95
N LEU A 273 26.01 -25.87 -9.91
CA LEU A 273 26.41 -25.68 -8.52
C LEU A 273 27.19 -26.87 -7.96
N THR A 274 26.85 -28.10 -8.37
CA THR A 274 27.44 -29.33 -7.90
C THR A 274 28.12 -30.17 -9.01
N GLY A 275 27.99 -29.72 -10.26
CA GLY A 275 28.58 -30.37 -11.44
C GLY A 275 27.61 -30.49 -12.61
N SER A 276 28.13 -30.92 -13.76
CA SER A 276 27.40 -30.87 -15.05
C SER A 276 26.18 -31.79 -15.15
N SER A 277 26.02 -32.75 -14.26
CA SER A 277 24.89 -33.69 -14.25
C SER A 277 23.86 -33.39 -13.13
N GLU A 278 23.93 -32.22 -12.53
CA GLU A 278 22.96 -31.81 -11.51
C GLU A 278 21.58 -31.52 -12.12
N VAL A 279 20.55 -31.72 -11.32
CA VAL A 279 19.19 -31.30 -11.66
C VAL A 279 18.73 -30.29 -10.65
N GLN A 280 18.37 -29.10 -11.15
CA GLN A 280 17.82 -27.99 -10.34
C GLN A 280 16.30 -27.99 -10.47
N SER A 281 15.60 -27.83 -9.36
CA SER A 281 14.14 -27.78 -9.32
C SER A 281 13.64 -26.62 -8.47
N PHE A 282 12.53 -26.03 -8.89
CA PHE A 282 11.86 -24.92 -8.23
C PHE A 282 10.44 -25.32 -7.88
N ALA A 283 10.04 -25.08 -6.64
CA ALA A 283 8.69 -25.32 -6.15
C ALA A 283 8.21 -24.11 -5.31
N ASN A 284 6.91 -24.04 -5.09
CA ASN A 284 6.27 -23.02 -4.24
C ASN A 284 6.73 -21.59 -4.52
N VAL A 285 6.99 -21.26 -5.80
CA VAL A 285 7.51 -19.96 -6.21
C VAL A 285 6.44 -18.88 -6.03
N THR A 286 6.68 -17.94 -5.13
CA THR A 286 5.85 -16.74 -5.01
C THR A 286 6.25 -15.72 -6.07
N ALA A 287 5.27 -15.00 -6.63
CA ALA A 287 5.60 -13.87 -7.50
C ALA A 287 6.43 -12.85 -6.73
N ALA A 288 7.46 -12.30 -7.36
CA ALA A 288 8.28 -11.26 -6.75
C ALA A 288 7.45 -10.01 -6.44
N VAL A 289 7.55 -9.49 -5.23
CA VAL A 289 6.79 -8.34 -4.73
C VAL A 289 7.67 -7.43 -3.88
N GLY A 290 7.15 -6.26 -3.50
CA GLY A 290 7.83 -5.36 -2.56
C GLY A 290 8.86 -4.43 -3.21
N GLY A 291 9.12 -4.57 -4.52
CA GLY A 291 9.91 -3.59 -5.26
C GLY A 291 9.20 -2.24 -5.30
N ALA A 292 9.90 -1.19 -4.87
CA ALA A 292 9.34 0.15 -4.77
C ALA A 292 10.39 1.24 -5.03
N GLU A 293 9.95 2.36 -5.59
CA GLU A 293 10.78 3.56 -5.69
C GLU A 293 11.10 4.13 -4.31
N LYS A 294 12.13 4.94 -4.21
CA LYS A 294 12.44 5.65 -2.98
C LYS A 294 11.28 6.53 -2.55
N GLU A 295 11.12 6.72 -1.27
CA GLU A 295 10.00 7.45 -0.70
C GLU A 295 9.90 8.87 -1.27
N SER A 296 8.69 9.26 -1.67
CA SER A 296 8.42 10.60 -2.21
C SER A 296 8.45 11.67 -1.11
N ILE A 297 8.73 12.91 -1.51
CA ILE A 297 8.72 14.07 -0.59
C ILE A 297 7.37 14.19 0.14
N ASP A 298 6.26 13.99 -0.59
CA ASP A 298 4.91 14.09 0.00
C ASP A 298 4.61 12.94 0.99
N SER A 299 5.18 11.77 0.77
CA SER A 299 5.12 10.66 1.74
C SER A 299 5.91 11.03 3.00
N ILE A 300 7.15 11.51 2.85
CA ILE A 300 8.00 11.90 3.99
C ILE A 300 7.31 12.96 4.85
N ARG A 301 6.72 14.00 4.23
CA ARG A 301 5.97 15.04 4.94
C ARG A 301 4.85 14.50 5.82
N ARG A 302 4.14 13.49 5.33
CA ARG A 302 3.04 12.85 6.09
C ARG A 302 3.53 11.88 7.13
N THR A 303 4.54 11.08 6.79
CA THR A 303 4.99 9.95 7.62
C THR A 303 5.90 10.39 8.76
N ALA A 304 6.83 11.33 8.53
CA ALA A 304 7.80 11.72 9.54
C ALA A 304 7.18 12.28 10.85
N PRO A 305 6.16 13.18 10.81
CA PRO A 305 5.50 13.63 12.03
C PRO A 305 4.75 12.50 12.76
N LEU A 306 4.08 11.61 12.02
CA LEU A 306 3.35 10.48 12.60
C LEU A 306 4.30 9.47 13.24
N TYR A 307 5.43 9.18 12.60
CA TYR A 307 6.47 8.34 13.16
C TYR A 307 7.05 8.93 14.45
N ASN A 308 7.35 10.23 14.47
CA ASN A 308 7.84 10.90 15.69
C ASN A 308 6.85 10.78 16.85
N GLN A 309 5.53 10.83 16.58
CA GLN A 309 4.51 10.68 17.61
C GLN A 309 4.55 9.30 18.28
N THR A 310 4.97 8.26 17.57
CA THR A 310 5.03 6.88 18.12
C THR A 310 6.12 6.73 19.19
N ARG A 311 7.14 7.58 19.19
CA ARG A 311 8.33 7.45 20.06
C ARG A 311 8.92 6.03 20.00
N GLU A 312 8.88 5.40 18.83
CA GLU A 312 9.31 4.01 18.62
C GLU A 312 8.56 2.99 19.51
N ARG A 313 7.32 3.27 19.87
CA ARG A 313 6.47 2.37 20.65
C ARG A 313 5.20 2.06 19.88
N ALA A 314 4.70 0.83 20.04
CA ALA A 314 3.46 0.36 19.44
C ALA A 314 2.41 0.21 20.54
N VAL A 315 1.75 1.29 20.96
CA VAL A 315 0.77 1.31 22.07
C VAL A 315 -0.63 1.58 21.54
N SER A 316 -0.80 2.61 20.71
CA SER A 316 -2.08 2.96 20.10
C SER A 316 -2.23 2.38 18.70
N ALA A 317 -3.45 2.23 18.21
CA ALA A 317 -3.72 1.75 16.85
C ALA A 317 -3.01 2.61 15.77
N SER A 318 -2.83 3.92 16.03
CA SER A 318 -2.10 4.82 15.13
C SER A 318 -0.60 4.56 15.13
N ASP A 319 -0.02 4.14 16.27
CA ASP A 319 1.41 3.81 16.35
C ASP A 319 1.73 2.58 15.51
N TYR A 320 0.95 1.49 15.72
CA TYR A 320 1.09 0.28 14.89
C TYR A 320 1.00 0.60 13.40
N ARG A 321 -0.01 1.40 13.00
CA ARG A 321 -0.20 1.80 11.61
C ARG A 321 0.99 2.57 11.08
N SER A 322 1.47 3.57 11.82
CA SER A 322 2.59 4.43 11.41
C SER A 322 3.89 3.64 11.26
N LEU A 323 4.18 2.75 12.19
CA LEU A 323 5.36 1.88 12.14
C LEU A 323 5.32 0.93 10.93
N ILE A 324 4.18 0.27 10.69
CA ILE A 324 4.04 -0.68 9.58
C ILE A 324 4.17 0.03 8.23
N LEU A 325 3.47 1.15 8.03
CA LEU A 325 3.50 1.89 6.77
C LEU A 325 4.85 2.54 6.49
N ALA A 326 5.59 2.94 7.55
CA ALA A 326 6.92 3.51 7.40
C ALA A 326 7.91 2.51 6.79
N ASP A 327 7.83 1.23 7.14
CA ASP A 327 8.82 0.22 6.74
C ASP A 327 8.38 -0.66 5.56
N ASN A 328 7.07 -0.79 5.30
CA ASN A 328 6.53 -1.73 4.32
C ASN A 328 5.85 -1.02 3.13
N PRO A 329 6.57 -0.75 2.02
CA PRO A 329 6.03 -0.03 0.87
C PRO A 329 5.00 -0.83 0.06
N ASN A 330 4.93 -2.15 0.24
CA ASN A 330 3.95 -3.05 -0.37
C ASN A 330 2.60 -3.04 0.36
N VAL A 331 2.48 -2.32 1.48
CA VAL A 331 1.24 -2.14 2.23
C VAL A 331 0.65 -0.77 1.90
N GLN A 332 -0.56 -0.76 1.36
CA GLN A 332 -1.30 0.47 1.01
C GLN A 332 -2.00 1.06 2.22
N SER A 333 -2.65 0.22 3.00
CA SER A 333 -3.37 0.63 4.20
C SER A 333 -3.31 -0.43 5.31
N VAL A 334 -3.48 0.01 6.56
CA VAL A 334 -3.43 -0.86 7.74
C VAL A 334 -4.63 -0.56 8.64
N ALA A 335 -5.35 -1.61 9.04
CA ALA A 335 -6.33 -1.53 10.12
C ALA A 335 -5.77 -2.20 11.37
N VAL A 336 -5.91 -1.53 12.51
CA VAL A 336 -5.45 -2.04 13.81
C VAL A 336 -6.53 -1.81 14.85
N TRP A 337 -6.83 -2.85 15.64
CA TRP A 337 -7.80 -2.75 16.73
C TRP A 337 -7.45 -3.71 17.88
N GLY A 338 -7.86 -3.35 19.09
CA GLY A 338 -7.71 -4.22 20.25
C GLY A 338 -8.71 -5.36 20.24
N GLY A 339 -8.33 -6.49 20.82
CA GLY A 339 -9.18 -7.68 20.87
C GLY A 339 -10.48 -7.50 21.67
N GLU A 340 -10.57 -6.48 22.52
CA GLU A 340 -11.80 -6.06 23.19
C GLU A 340 -12.91 -5.63 22.24
N ASN A 341 -12.53 -5.26 21.00
CA ASN A 341 -13.47 -4.86 19.94
C ASN A 341 -14.00 -6.04 19.12
N ASN A 342 -13.52 -7.24 19.34
CA ASN A 342 -14.04 -8.45 18.69
C ASN A 342 -15.36 -8.90 19.33
N ASP A 343 -16.09 -9.73 18.61
CA ASP A 343 -17.28 -10.40 19.10
C ASP A 343 -17.14 -11.93 18.89
N PRO A 344 -16.93 -12.73 19.97
CA PRO A 344 -16.72 -12.34 21.39
C PRO A 344 -15.36 -11.62 21.61
N PRO A 345 -15.22 -10.79 22.67
CA PRO A 345 -13.97 -10.10 23.00
C PRO A 345 -12.81 -11.07 23.29
N ILE A 346 -11.61 -10.75 22.79
CA ILE A 346 -10.37 -11.52 22.97
C ILE A 346 -9.32 -10.59 23.55
N TYR A 347 -9.12 -10.60 24.85
CA TYR A 347 -8.17 -9.73 25.54
C TYR A 347 -6.71 -10.17 25.34
N GLY A 348 -5.78 -9.22 25.49
CA GLY A 348 -4.34 -9.46 25.35
C GLY A 348 -3.85 -9.61 23.90
N LYS A 349 -4.70 -9.33 22.93
CA LYS A 349 -4.35 -9.36 21.51
C LYS A 349 -4.65 -8.04 20.82
N VAL A 350 -3.79 -7.68 19.87
CA VAL A 350 -4.03 -6.61 18.90
C VAL A 350 -4.15 -7.26 17.52
N PHE A 351 -5.26 -6.99 16.86
CA PHE A 351 -5.53 -7.49 15.52
C PHE A 351 -5.08 -6.48 14.49
N ILE A 352 -4.38 -6.97 13.46
CA ILE A 352 -3.79 -6.17 12.40
C ILE A 352 -4.24 -6.74 11.07
N SER A 353 -4.84 -5.92 10.23
CA SER A 353 -5.15 -6.27 8.84
C SER A 353 -4.35 -5.38 7.89
N LEU A 354 -3.69 -6.02 6.94
CA LEU A 354 -2.82 -5.37 5.96
C LEU A 354 -3.46 -5.43 4.59
N ASP A 355 -3.58 -4.28 3.95
CA ASP A 355 -4.07 -4.14 2.59
C ASP A 355 -2.89 -3.97 1.65
N PRO A 356 -2.63 -4.92 0.73
CA PRO A 356 -1.52 -4.80 -0.19
C PRO A 356 -1.77 -3.72 -1.26
N VAL A 357 -0.70 -3.12 -1.74
CA VAL A 357 -0.74 -2.30 -2.95
C VAL A 357 -1.26 -3.14 -4.13
N PRO A 358 -2.13 -2.61 -5.00
CA PRO A 358 -2.69 -3.35 -6.13
C PRO A 358 -1.62 -4.10 -6.94
N GLY A 359 -1.85 -5.38 -7.18
CA GLY A 359 -0.92 -6.27 -7.89
C GLY A 359 0.20 -6.86 -7.02
N GLN A 360 0.24 -6.56 -5.73
CA GLN A 360 1.18 -7.16 -4.78
C GLN A 360 0.48 -8.10 -3.80
N ILE A 361 1.25 -8.96 -3.15
CA ILE A 361 0.76 -9.94 -2.16
C ILE A 361 1.58 -9.77 -0.89
N ILE A 362 0.93 -9.86 0.26
CA ILE A 362 1.60 -9.92 1.56
C ILE A 362 1.60 -11.38 2.00
N THR A 363 2.77 -11.99 2.00
CA THR A 363 2.94 -13.41 2.38
C THR A 363 2.94 -13.59 3.89
N GLU A 364 2.68 -14.81 4.38
CA GLU A 364 2.77 -15.12 5.81
C GLU A 364 4.18 -14.82 6.36
N VAL A 365 5.24 -15.12 5.59
CA VAL A 365 6.61 -14.79 5.96
C VAL A 365 6.79 -13.28 6.15
N SER A 366 6.17 -12.45 5.29
CA SER A 366 6.19 -10.99 5.47
C SER A 366 5.44 -10.55 6.74
N LYS A 367 4.30 -11.18 7.04
CA LYS A 367 3.56 -10.92 8.28
C LYS A 367 4.37 -11.31 9.52
N ASP A 368 5.02 -12.47 9.50
CA ASP A 368 5.90 -12.93 10.58
C ASP A 368 7.08 -11.99 10.79
N LYS A 369 7.70 -11.51 9.72
CA LYS A 369 8.79 -10.53 9.77
C LYS A 369 8.33 -9.20 10.39
N ILE A 370 7.16 -8.69 9.99
CA ILE A 370 6.56 -7.49 10.59
C ILE A 370 6.28 -7.74 12.08
N SER A 371 5.73 -8.91 12.43
CA SER A 371 5.46 -9.27 13.82
C SER A 371 6.72 -9.30 14.69
N THR A 372 7.73 -10.04 14.25
CA THR A 372 8.91 -10.36 15.08
C THR A 372 9.93 -9.23 15.12
N SER A 373 10.23 -8.59 13.97
CA SER A 373 11.30 -7.59 13.87
C SER A 373 10.82 -6.15 14.06
N LEU A 374 9.56 -5.86 13.71
CA LEU A 374 9.06 -4.49 13.78
C LEU A 374 8.17 -4.25 15.00
N ILE A 375 7.17 -5.11 15.23
CA ILE A 375 6.13 -4.86 16.24
C ILE A 375 6.51 -5.40 17.62
N SER A 376 6.92 -6.65 17.73
CA SER A 376 7.18 -7.29 19.04
C SER A 376 8.21 -6.56 19.91
N PRO A 377 9.31 -6.00 19.36
CA PRO A 377 10.27 -5.23 20.17
C PRO A 377 9.72 -3.90 20.71
N ARG A 378 8.62 -3.40 20.11
CA ARG A 378 8.04 -2.08 20.38
C ARG A 378 6.69 -2.15 21.08
N ALA A 379 6.05 -3.31 21.10
CA ALA A 379 4.75 -3.54 21.73
C ALA A 379 4.86 -3.71 23.25
N PRO A 380 3.80 -3.40 24.02
CA PRO A 380 3.73 -3.72 25.45
C PRO A 380 3.88 -5.22 25.69
N VAL A 381 4.57 -5.61 26.77
CA VAL A 381 4.98 -7.01 27.07
C VAL A 381 3.83 -8.03 27.07
N ALA A 382 2.62 -7.61 27.39
CA ALA A 382 1.46 -8.51 27.50
C ALA A 382 0.57 -8.53 26.24
N ILE A 383 0.95 -7.84 25.17
CA ILE A 383 0.13 -7.70 23.95
C ILE A 383 0.74 -8.49 22.81
N LEU A 384 -0.06 -9.40 22.22
CA LEU A 384 0.35 -10.21 21.09
C LEU A 384 -0.28 -9.68 19.79
N PRO A 385 0.49 -9.35 18.76
CA PRO A 385 -0.03 -9.00 17.44
C PRO A 385 -0.57 -10.26 16.74
N VAL A 386 -1.74 -10.16 16.14
CA VAL A 386 -2.38 -11.21 15.33
C VAL A 386 -2.76 -10.61 14.00
N PHE A 387 -2.29 -11.20 12.90
CA PHE A 387 -2.65 -10.76 11.56
C PHE A 387 -3.94 -11.44 11.10
N ILE A 388 -4.83 -10.66 10.49
CA ILE A 388 -6.06 -11.12 9.87
C ILE A 388 -6.12 -10.57 8.45
N ASP A 389 -6.48 -11.43 7.50
CA ASP A 389 -6.63 -11.02 6.10
C ASP A 389 -7.79 -10.05 5.91
N PRO A 390 -7.66 -9.09 4.97
CA PRO A 390 -8.74 -8.19 4.63
C PRO A 390 -9.91 -8.94 3.98
N VAL A 391 -11.12 -8.47 4.29
CA VAL A 391 -12.37 -8.99 3.71
C VAL A 391 -12.95 -7.95 2.76
N TYR A 392 -13.14 -8.33 1.51
CA TYR A 392 -13.67 -7.43 0.50
C TYR A 392 -15.20 -7.42 0.48
N THR A 393 -15.78 -6.23 0.37
CA THR A 393 -17.17 -6.01 -0.01
C THR A 393 -17.19 -5.21 -1.32
N TYR A 394 -17.73 -5.81 -2.35
CA TYR A 394 -17.81 -5.18 -3.67
C TYR A 394 -19.11 -4.39 -3.75
N ILE A 395 -19.02 -3.15 -4.24
CA ILE A 395 -20.14 -2.24 -4.42
C ILE A 395 -20.41 -2.10 -5.91
N GLY A 396 -21.54 -2.62 -6.36
CA GLY A 396 -22.02 -2.39 -7.72
C GLY A 396 -22.89 -1.13 -7.75
N LEU A 397 -22.77 -0.33 -8.79
CA LEU A 397 -23.53 0.92 -8.96
C LEU A 397 -24.28 0.91 -10.28
N LYS A 398 -25.62 1.04 -10.21
CA LYS A 398 -26.45 1.35 -11.37
C LYS A 398 -26.74 2.85 -11.33
N VAL A 399 -26.22 3.61 -12.31
CA VAL A 399 -26.28 5.09 -12.32
C VAL A 399 -27.10 5.56 -13.49
N GLY A 400 -28.22 6.22 -13.20
CA GLY A 400 -29.05 6.91 -14.20
C GLY A 400 -28.74 8.40 -14.21
N ILE A 401 -28.39 8.94 -15.37
CA ILE A 401 -28.04 10.36 -15.54
C ILE A 401 -29.01 11.01 -16.51
N VAL A 402 -29.65 12.10 -16.08
CA VAL A 402 -30.47 12.95 -16.93
C VAL A 402 -29.74 14.27 -17.15
N TYR A 403 -29.53 14.63 -18.41
CA TYR A 403 -28.79 15.84 -18.77
C TYR A 403 -29.52 16.68 -19.82
N ASP A 404 -29.19 17.96 -19.90
CA ASP A 404 -29.73 18.90 -20.91
C ASP A 404 -28.77 18.99 -22.11
N PRO A 405 -29.18 18.52 -23.29
CA PRO A 405 -28.35 18.57 -24.48
C PRO A 405 -28.18 19.97 -25.06
N SER A 406 -28.97 20.96 -24.64
CA SER A 406 -28.84 22.35 -25.08
C SER A 406 -27.67 23.09 -24.42
N VAL A 407 -27.20 22.59 -23.28
CA VAL A 407 -26.14 23.22 -22.47
C VAL A 407 -24.75 22.60 -22.75
N THR A 408 -24.68 21.48 -23.49
CA THR A 408 -23.45 20.77 -23.72
C THR A 408 -23.33 20.25 -25.15
N ALA A 409 -22.11 20.23 -25.68
CA ALA A 409 -21.77 19.56 -26.94
C ALA A 409 -21.44 18.06 -26.74
N LEU A 410 -21.40 17.57 -25.48
CA LEU A 410 -21.06 16.18 -25.18
C LEU A 410 -22.22 15.24 -25.53
N THR A 411 -21.88 14.10 -26.10
CA THR A 411 -22.84 13.03 -26.34
C THR A 411 -23.16 12.26 -25.06
N SER A 412 -24.27 11.52 -25.03
CA SER A 412 -24.64 10.66 -23.90
C SER A 412 -23.54 9.66 -23.54
N GLY A 413 -22.89 9.07 -24.54
CA GLY A 413 -21.76 8.16 -24.32
C GLY A 413 -20.54 8.82 -23.69
N GLN A 414 -20.23 10.07 -24.05
CA GLN A 414 -19.13 10.82 -23.44
C GLN A 414 -19.44 11.19 -21.99
N ILE A 415 -20.68 11.60 -21.68
CA ILE A 415 -21.09 11.86 -20.30
C ILE A 415 -21.06 10.59 -19.46
N SER A 416 -21.56 9.47 -19.99
CA SER A 416 -21.52 8.16 -19.35
C SER A 416 -20.08 7.69 -19.10
N GLY A 417 -19.19 7.82 -20.09
CA GLY A 417 -17.77 7.50 -19.95
C GLY A 417 -17.06 8.36 -18.90
N ALA A 418 -17.32 9.67 -18.90
CA ALA A 418 -16.75 10.57 -17.91
C ALA A 418 -17.26 10.29 -16.49
N ALA A 419 -18.56 9.96 -16.33
CA ALA A 419 -19.13 9.53 -15.07
C ALA A 419 -18.51 8.23 -14.56
N SER A 420 -18.32 7.24 -15.44
CA SER A 420 -17.62 5.98 -15.09
C SER A 420 -16.19 6.25 -14.65
N THR A 421 -15.47 7.15 -15.32
CA THR A 421 -14.11 7.54 -14.93
C THR A 421 -14.08 8.22 -13.58
N ALA A 422 -15.01 9.12 -13.28
CA ALA A 422 -15.11 9.80 -11.99
C ALA A 422 -15.41 8.81 -10.86
N ILE A 423 -16.30 7.84 -11.08
CA ILE A 423 -16.62 6.77 -10.12
C ILE A 423 -15.38 5.90 -9.86
N ASN A 424 -14.71 5.42 -10.90
CA ASN A 424 -13.50 4.62 -10.78
C ASN A 424 -12.39 5.38 -10.02
N SER A 425 -12.21 6.68 -10.32
CA SER A 425 -11.26 7.53 -9.61
C SER A 425 -11.60 7.63 -8.13
N TYR A 426 -12.86 7.87 -7.78
CA TYR A 426 -13.31 7.96 -6.40
C TYR A 426 -13.06 6.65 -5.62
N PHE A 427 -13.36 5.49 -6.23
CA PHE A 427 -13.08 4.20 -5.57
C PHE A 427 -11.58 3.95 -5.38
N ASN A 428 -10.76 4.25 -6.38
CA ASN A 428 -9.32 4.01 -6.31
C ASN A 428 -8.60 4.95 -5.34
N THR A 429 -9.06 6.20 -5.23
CA THR A 429 -8.39 7.19 -4.36
C THR A 429 -8.92 7.18 -2.93
N ASP A 430 -10.23 7.01 -2.75
CA ASP A 430 -10.89 7.24 -1.47
C ASP A 430 -11.40 5.98 -0.77
N LEU A 431 -11.78 4.93 -1.51
CA LEU A 431 -12.49 3.78 -0.94
C LEU A 431 -11.69 2.49 -0.90
N ASN A 432 -10.89 2.19 -1.91
CA ASN A 432 -10.18 0.90 -2.01
C ASN A 432 -9.02 0.79 -1.00
N GLN A 433 -9.35 0.98 0.27
CA GLN A 433 -8.47 0.93 1.43
C GLN A 433 -9.24 0.46 2.67
N LEU A 434 -8.53 -0.01 3.68
CA LEU A 434 -9.11 -0.38 4.98
C LEU A 434 -9.70 0.85 5.70
N ASN A 435 -10.76 0.63 6.47
CA ASN A 435 -11.44 1.65 7.29
C ASN A 435 -12.02 2.84 6.50
N LYS A 436 -12.43 2.63 5.26
CA LYS A 436 -13.12 3.64 4.46
C LYS A 436 -14.62 3.38 4.43
N ASN A 437 -15.39 4.45 4.33
CA ASN A 437 -16.84 4.41 4.29
C ASN A 437 -17.34 4.93 2.94
N PHE A 438 -18.30 4.23 2.39
CA PHE A 438 -19.02 4.70 1.20
C PHE A 438 -20.20 5.58 1.62
N TYR A 439 -20.22 6.81 1.13
CA TYR A 439 -21.33 7.75 1.33
C TYR A 439 -22.03 8.00 0.00
N TYR A 440 -23.31 7.68 -0.04
CA TYR A 440 -24.16 7.88 -1.22
C TYR A 440 -24.14 9.33 -1.73
N SER A 441 -24.23 10.30 -0.82
CA SER A 441 -24.23 11.71 -1.16
C SER A 441 -22.93 12.17 -1.84
N ARG A 442 -21.80 11.58 -1.46
CA ARG A 442 -20.49 11.93 -2.03
C ARG A 442 -20.40 11.45 -3.47
N ILE A 443 -20.71 10.19 -3.73
CA ILE A 443 -20.66 9.65 -5.10
C ILE A 443 -21.68 10.36 -6.02
N HIS A 444 -22.85 10.74 -5.49
CA HIS A 444 -23.83 11.54 -6.22
C HIS A 444 -23.22 12.89 -6.66
N ASN A 445 -22.49 13.58 -5.78
CA ASN A 445 -21.85 14.85 -6.08
C ASN A 445 -20.70 14.69 -7.08
N GLU A 446 -19.89 13.64 -6.98
CA GLU A 446 -18.81 13.32 -7.93
C GLU A 446 -19.36 13.12 -9.35
N VAL A 447 -20.45 12.37 -9.49
CA VAL A 447 -21.10 12.17 -10.79
C VAL A 447 -21.72 13.46 -11.32
N LYS A 448 -22.36 14.25 -10.46
CA LYS A 448 -22.98 15.52 -10.85
C LYS A 448 -21.94 16.57 -11.27
N ALA A 449 -20.76 16.55 -10.70
CA ALA A 449 -19.66 17.46 -11.02
C ALA A 449 -19.01 17.22 -12.40
N VAL A 450 -19.28 16.08 -13.03
CA VAL A 450 -18.72 15.71 -14.35
C VAL A 450 -19.11 16.71 -15.43
N SER A 451 -20.35 17.23 -15.40
CA SER A 451 -20.80 18.25 -16.36
C SER A 451 -21.90 19.12 -15.76
N PRO A 452 -21.86 20.45 -16.00
CA PRO A 452 -22.92 21.36 -15.60
C PRO A 452 -24.27 21.08 -16.30
N SER A 453 -24.26 20.34 -17.40
CA SER A 453 -25.48 19.92 -18.09
C SER A 453 -26.28 18.84 -17.36
N ILE A 454 -25.70 18.18 -16.34
CA ILE A 454 -26.38 17.11 -15.60
C ILE A 454 -27.42 17.71 -14.66
N ILE A 455 -28.70 17.39 -14.94
CA ILE A 455 -29.87 17.86 -14.17
C ILE A 455 -30.07 16.96 -12.95
N SER A 456 -30.09 15.65 -13.15
CA SER A 456 -30.45 14.67 -12.14
C SER A 456 -29.55 13.42 -12.24
N VAL A 457 -29.22 12.85 -11.09
CA VAL A 457 -28.48 11.59 -10.95
C VAL A 457 -29.28 10.68 -10.03
N ASN A 458 -29.54 9.46 -10.49
CA ASN A 458 -30.14 8.40 -9.67
C ASN A 458 -29.15 7.24 -9.56
N ILE A 459 -28.79 6.85 -8.33
CA ILE A 459 -27.82 5.79 -8.08
C ILE A 459 -28.49 4.69 -7.25
N THR A 460 -28.37 3.46 -7.73
CA THR A 460 -28.82 2.27 -7.00
C THR A 460 -27.58 1.42 -6.68
N PRO A 461 -27.14 1.41 -5.40
CA PRO A 461 -26.01 0.57 -4.99
C PRO A 461 -26.47 -0.88 -4.77
N THR A 462 -25.56 -1.82 -5.05
CA THR A 462 -25.69 -3.24 -4.72
C THR A 462 -24.44 -3.68 -3.96
N LEU A 463 -24.59 -4.60 -3.03
CA LEU A 463 -23.49 -5.18 -2.25
C LEU A 463 -23.21 -6.59 -2.75
N GLN A 464 -21.94 -6.93 -2.92
CA GLN A 464 -21.55 -8.28 -3.32
C GLN A 464 -20.46 -8.81 -2.38
N LYS A 465 -20.61 -10.07 -1.99
CA LYS A 465 -19.56 -10.90 -1.38
C LYS A 465 -19.16 -12.00 -2.34
N ARG A 466 -17.86 -12.28 -2.42
CA ARG A 466 -17.30 -13.36 -3.24
C ARG A 466 -16.73 -14.43 -2.33
N LEU A 467 -17.08 -15.68 -2.60
CA LEU A 467 -16.63 -16.83 -1.84
C LEU A 467 -15.87 -17.79 -2.75
N THR A 468 -14.65 -18.08 -2.40
CA THR A 468 -13.92 -19.21 -2.97
C THR A 468 -14.45 -20.49 -2.33
N VAL A 469 -15.07 -21.35 -3.10
CA VAL A 469 -15.66 -22.61 -2.62
C VAL A 469 -14.81 -23.78 -3.05
N GLU A 470 -14.60 -24.73 -2.14
CA GLU A 470 -13.96 -26.00 -2.46
C GLU A 470 -14.99 -26.95 -3.09
N ILE A 471 -14.72 -27.36 -4.32
CA ILE A 471 -15.63 -28.17 -5.09
C ILE A 471 -15.79 -29.57 -4.46
N ASN A 472 -17.02 -30.02 -4.30
CA ASN A 472 -17.44 -31.29 -3.67
C ASN A 472 -17.13 -31.42 -2.17
N ILE A 473 -16.68 -30.38 -1.52
CA ILE A 473 -16.49 -30.34 -0.06
C ILE A 473 -17.67 -29.61 0.57
N GLU A 474 -18.21 -30.19 1.63
CA GLU A 474 -19.28 -29.59 2.43
C GLU A 474 -18.68 -28.61 3.43
N ALA A 475 -19.12 -27.35 3.41
CA ALA A 475 -18.61 -26.31 4.28
C ALA A 475 -19.71 -25.39 4.83
N ASN A 476 -19.38 -24.73 5.94
CA ASN A 476 -20.22 -23.70 6.54
C ASN A 476 -19.57 -22.34 6.29
N TYR A 477 -20.39 -21.33 5.95
CA TYR A 477 -19.92 -19.97 5.68
C TYR A 477 -20.69 -18.98 6.55
N THR A 478 -19.95 -18.08 7.21
CA THR A 478 -20.55 -16.97 7.95
C THR A 478 -19.83 -15.69 7.57
N PHE A 479 -20.59 -14.70 7.12
CA PHE A 479 -20.06 -13.38 6.78
C PHE A 479 -21.12 -12.31 6.94
N SER A 480 -20.72 -11.05 6.92
CA SER A 480 -21.63 -9.91 6.99
C SER A 480 -21.36 -8.95 5.83
N PHE A 481 -22.44 -8.38 5.31
CA PHE A 481 -22.36 -7.23 4.40
C PHE A 481 -22.04 -5.93 5.16
N ASN A 482 -21.98 -5.96 6.49
CA ASN A 482 -21.71 -4.83 7.38
C ASN A 482 -22.64 -3.62 7.13
N SER A 483 -23.82 -3.89 6.62
CA SER A 483 -24.84 -2.91 6.34
C SER A 483 -26.22 -3.54 6.50
N ARG A 484 -27.21 -2.71 6.82
CA ARG A 484 -28.60 -3.10 6.78
C ARG A 484 -28.99 -3.41 5.34
N ILE A 485 -29.62 -4.55 5.09
CA ILE A 485 -29.92 -5.05 3.74
C ILE A 485 -31.42 -5.20 3.49
N GLN A 486 -31.80 -5.11 2.22
CA GLN A 486 -33.19 -5.21 1.78
C GLN A 486 -33.63 -6.68 1.77
N PRO A 487 -34.76 -7.02 2.43
CA PRO A 487 -35.34 -8.36 2.34
C PRO A 487 -35.77 -8.74 0.92
N ARG A 488 -35.62 -10.03 0.58
CA ARG A 488 -35.92 -10.64 -0.73
C ARG A 488 -34.99 -10.25 -1.88
N GLU A 489 -33.91 -9.54 -1.60
CA GLU A 489 -32.93 -9.10 -2.58
C GLU A 489 -31.61 -9.87 -2.54
N LEU A 490 -31.47 -10.86 -1.61
CA LEU A 490 -30.30 -11.73 -1.60
C LEU A 490 -30.42 -12.78 -2.70
N HIS A 491 -29.45 -12.80 -3.59
CA HIS A 491 -29.31 -13.84 -4.61
C HIS A 491 -27.84 -14.11 -4.91
N SER A 492 -27.57 -15.32 -5.45
CA SER A 492 -26.24 -15.68 -5.93
C SER A 492 -26.23 -15.83 -7.45
N ASN A 493 -25.01 -15.96 -8.03
CA ASN A 493 -24.86 -16.58 -9.32
C ASN A 493 -25.31 -18.04 -9.24
N TRP A 494 -25.58 -18.63 -10.41
CA TRP A 494 -25.98 -20.03 -10.52
C TRP A 494 -24.79 -20.96 -10.23
N PHE A 495 -25.07 -22.06 -9.54
CA PHE A 495 -24.12 -23.16 -9.32
C PHE A 495 -24.83 -24.50 -9.32
N ASN A 496 -24.06 -25.58 -9.51
CA ASN A 496 -24.61 -26.92 -9.50
C ASN A 496 -24.37 -27.59 -8.13
N THR A 497 -25.40 -28.16 -7.57
CA THR A 497 -25.28 -29.24 -6.59
C THR A 497 -25.15 -30.57 -7.33
N VAL A 498 -25.05 -31.68 -6.62
CA VAL A 498 -24.99 -33.02 -7.23
C VAL A 498 -26.20 -33.30 -8.13
N THR A 499 -27.37 -32.72 -7.83
CA THR A 499 -28.66 -33.07 -8.44
C THR A 499 -29.32 -31.93 -9.18
N HIS A 500 -29.06 -30.69 -8.85
CA HIS A 500 -29.79 -29.54 -9.38
C HIS A 500 -28.87 -28.35 -9.66
N LYS A 501 -29.26 -27.55 -10.65
CA LYS A 501 -28.76 -26.18 -10.84
C LYS A 501 -29.56 -25.24 -9.97
N VAL A 502 -28.89 -24.50 -9.10
CA VAL A 502 -29.51 -23.69 -8.06
C VAL A 502 -28.82 -22.34 -7.87
N LYS A 503 -29.53 -21.43 -7.22
CA LYS A 503 -29.00 -20.18 -6.66
C LYS A 503 -29.47 -20.03 -5.23
N PHE A 504 -28.82 -19.18 -4.44
CA PHE A 504 -29.34 -18.77 -3.15
C PHE A 504 -30.43 -17.69 -3.32
N GLN A 505 -31.47 -17.80 -2.50
CA GLN A 505 -32.54 -16.82 -2.38
C GLN A 505 -32.98 -16.72 -0.93
N ASP A 506 -33.21 -15.50 -0.42
CA ASP A 506 -33.72 -15.29 0.93
C ASP A 506 -35.25 -15.25 0.98
N ILE A 507 -35.79 -15.71 2.09
CA ILE A 507 -37.21 -15.61 2.44
C ILE A 507 -37.32 -14.99 3.83
N PRO A 508 -37.87 -13.76 3.92
CA PRO A 508 -38.08 -13.10 5.20
C PRO A 508 -39.06 -13.87 6.09
N SER A 509 -38.84 -13.82 7.41
CA SER A 509 -39.81 -14.32 8.35
C SER A 509 -41.12 -13.50 8.30
N ALA A 510 -42.24 -14.07 8.76
CA ALA A 510 -43.54 -13.40 8.75
C ALA A 510 -43.60 -12.09 9.57
N THR A 511 -42.62 -11.87 10.43
CA THR A 511 -42.48 -10.64 11.25
C THR A 511 -41.80 -9.49 10.51
N VAL A 512 -41.15 -9.75 9.38
CA VAL A 512 -40.43 -8.74 8.57
C VAL A 512 -41.44 -8.06 7.64
N VAL A 513 -42.01 -6.94 8.05
CA VAL A 513 -43.06 -6.21 7.33
C VAL A 513 -42.61 -4.77 7.04
N PRO A 514 -43.00 -4.19 5.88
CA PRO A 514 -42.76 -2.77 5.61
C PRO A 514 -43.45 -1.87 6.65
N PRO A 515 -42.87 -0.66 6.97
CA PRO A 515 -41.64 -0.09 6.44
C PRO A 515 -40.36 -0.50 7.22
N ALA A 516 -40.48 -1.16 8.35
CA ALA A 516 -39.34 -1.39 9.24
C ALA A 516 -38.33 -2.39 8.70
N TYR A 517 -38.76 -3.42 7.96
CA TYR A 517 -37.92 -4.48 7.37
C TYR A 517 -36.79 -5.00 8.27
N ASN A 518 -36.96 -4.96 9.57
CA ASN A 518 -36.02 -5.47 10.56
C ASN A 518 -36.32 -6.92 10.92
N GLY A 519 -35.28 -7.67 11.29
CA GLY A 519 -35.42 -9.04 11.72
C GLY A 519 -34.65 -10.04 10.85
N THR A 520 -35.07 -11.29 10.92
CA THR A 520 -34.34 -12.41 10.32
C THR A 520 -35.17 -13.11 9.24
N GLY A 521 -34.47 -13.80 8.35
CA GLY A 521 -35.02 -14.66 7.33
C GLY A 521 -34.25 -15.97 7.20
N THR A 522 -34.73 -16.82 6.30
CA THR A 522 -34.07 -18.08 5.92
C THR A 522 -33.51 -17.98 4.50
N VAL A 523 -32.44 -18.70 4.25
CA VAL A 523 -31.83 -18.77 2.90
C VAL A 523 -32.11 -20.16 2.32
N HIS A 524 -32.58 -20.18 1.10
CA HIS A 524 -32.99 -21.38 0.39
C HIS A 524 -32.17 -21.58 -0.87
N LEU A 525 -32.03 -22.83 -1.29
CA LEU A 525 -31.62 -23.19 -2.64
C LEU A 525 -32.83 -23.14 -3.57
N GLN A 526 -32.80 -22.28 -4.57
CA GLN A 526 -33.86 -22.12 -5.55
C GLN A 526 -33.41 -22.60 -6.92
N THR A 527 -34.22 -23.41 -7.55
CA THR A 527 -34.05 -23.93 -8.92
C THR A 527 -34.48 -22.89 -9.99
N GLU A 528 -34.21 -23.15 -11.25
CA GLU A 528 -34.53 -22.23 -12.37
C GLU A 528 -36.04 -21.99 -12.53
N ASP A 529 -36.88 -22.95 -12.15
CA ASP A 529 -38.34 -22.80 -12.13
C ASP A 529 -38.88 -22.01 -10.93
N GLY A 530 -38.00 -21.52 -10.06
CA GLY A 530 -38.38 -20.76 -8.88
C GLY A 530 -38.74 -21.61 -7.65
N THR A 531 -38.58 -22.94 -7.72
CA THR A 531 -38.88 -23.85 -6.60
C THR A 531 -37.79 -23.86 -5.57
N ASN A 532 -38.13 -23.69 -4.30
CA ASN A 532 -37.21 -23.81 -3.17
C ASN A 532 -37.06 -25.26 -2.73
N ILE A 533 -35.87 -25.84 -2.86
CA ILE A 533 -35.61 -27.26 -2.60
C ILE A 533 -35.05 -27.58 -1.23
N ALA A 534 -34.33 -26.63 -0.63
CA ALA A 534 -33.76 -26.82 0.70
C ALA A 534 -33.52 -25.48 1.42
N THR A 535 -33.65 -25.47 2.73
CA THR A 535 -33.20 -24.35 3.58
C THR A 535 -31.76 -24.61 3.97
N VAL A 536 -30.88 -23.67 3.68
CA VAL A 536 -29.42 -23.83 3.83
C VAL A 536 -28.78 -22.76 4.73
N GLY A 537 -29.59 -21.87 5.30
CA GLY A 537 -29.02 -20.87 6.18
C GLY A 537 -30.02 -19.87 6.73
N THR A 538 -29.49 -18.89 7.44
CA THR A 538 -30.23 -17.78 8.03
C THR A 538 -29.59 -16.44 7.65
N ILE A 539 -30.40 -15.41 7.58
CA ILE A 539 -30.00 -14.05 7.27
C ILE A 539 -30.61 -13.10 8.31
N ASP A 540 -29.81 -12.15 8.75
CA ASP A 540 -30.23 -11.04 9.59
C ASP A 540 -30.18 -9.76 8.79
N TYR A 541 -31.30 -9.13 8.54
CA TYR A 541 -31.41 -7.96 7.69
C TYR A 541 -30.90 -6.67 8.35
N ASP A 542 -30.88 -6.60 9.68
CA ASP A 542 -30.39 -5.44 10.42
C ASP A 542 -28.87 -5.35 10.42
N THR A 543 -28.22 -6.49 10.54
CA THR A 543 -26.75 -6.58 10.59
C THR A 543 -26.11 -6.95 9.26
N GLY A 544 -26.93 -7.41 8.29
CA GLY A 544 -26.44 -7.99 7.05
C GLY A 544 -25.66 -9.29 7.24
N LYS A 545 -25.83 -9.97 8.40
CA LYS A 545 -25.15 -11.22 8.71
C LYS A 545 -25.85 -12.39 8.01
N LEU A 546 -25.06 -13.17 7.29
CA LEU A 546 -25.49 -14.37 6.59
C LEU A 546 -24.74 -15.58 7.16
N THR A 547 -25.47 -16.62 7.50
CA THR A 547 -24.91 -17.92 7.90
C THR A 547 -25.45 -19.00 6.97
N LEU A 548 -24.55 -19.66 6.25
CA LEU A 548 -24.85 -20.80 5.39
C LEU A 548 -24.28 -22.06 6.03
N THR A 549 -25.07 -23.13 6.06
CA THR A 549 -24.71 -24.40 6.70
C THR A 549 -24.80 -25.53 5.70
N SER A 550 -23.85 -26.45 5.77
CA SER A 550 -23.83 -27.69 4.98
C SER A 550 -23.92 -27.44 3.45
N ILE A 551 -23.18 -26.43 2.97
CA ILE A 551 -23.16 -26.10 1.54
C ILE A 551 -22.14 -26.99 0.83
N LYS A 552 -22.62 -27.75 -0.17
CA LYS A 552 -21.78 -28.55 -1.07
C LYS A 552 -21.99 -28.12 -2.51
N VAL A 553 -21.00 -27.49 -3.10
CA VAL A 553 -20.98 -27.06 -4.50
C VAL A 553 -20.31 -28.14 -5.34
N ALA A 554 -21.02 -28.71 -6.31
CA ALA A 554 -20.44 -29.70 -7.21
C ALA A 554 -19.65 -29.05 -8.36
N SER A 555 -20.14 -27.93 -8.89
CA SER A 555 -19.41 -27.08 -9.84
C SER A 555 -20.03 -25.68 -9.88
N LEU A 556 -19.22 -24.70 -10.23
CA LEU A 556 -19.70 -23.36 -10.57
C LEU A 556 -20.24 -23.36 -12.00
N TYR A 557 -21.14 -22.43 -12.32
CA TYR A 557 -21.78 -22.36 -13.62
C TYR A 557 -21.00 -21.45 -14.57
N SER A 558 -20.89 -21.85 -15.84
CA SER A 558 -20.20 -21.11 -16.89
C SER A 558 -18.69 -20.89 -16.56
N THR A 559 -18.20 -19.68 -16.68
CA THR A 559 -16.80 -19.29 -16.45
C THR A 559 -16.55 -18.74 -15.04
N ASP A 560 -17.54 -18.82 -14.15
CA ASP A 560 -17.39 -18.33 -12.79
C ASP A 560 -16.35 -19.17 -12.01
N THR A 561 -15.44 -18.48 -11.34
CA THR A 561 -14.42 -19.06 -10.46
C THR A 561 -14.77 -18.94 -8.99
N GLU A 562 -15.79 -18.13 -8.68
CA GLU A 562 -16.22 -17.79 -7.32
C GLU A 562 -17.75 -17.80 -7.22
N LEU A 563 -18.23 -18.09 -6.02
CA LEU A 563 -19.64 -17.93 -5.69
C LEU A 563 -19.88 -16.48 -5.26
N LYS A 564 -20.70 -15.76 -6.03
CA LYS A 564 -20.99 -14.34 -5.83
C LYS A 564 -22.36 -14.19 -5.19
N LEU A 565 -22.42 -13.58 -4.01
CA LEU A 565 -23.66 -13.28 -3.31
C LEU A 565 -23.93 -11.78 -3.38
N ARG A 566 -25.09 -11.40 -3.89
CA ARG A 566 -25.52 -10.02 -4.10
C ARG A 566 -26.76 -9.72 -3.29
N THR A 567 -26.84 -8.48 -2.80
CA THR A 567 -28.01 -7.92 -2.12
C THR A 567 -28.04 -6.41 -2.31
N ARG A 568 -29.11 -5.76 -1.89
CA ARG A 568 -29.17 -4.28 -1.86
C ARG A 568 -29.08 -3.77 -0.42
N PRO A 569 -28.43 -2.63 -0.18
CA PRO A 569 -28.56 -1.94 1.09
C PRO A 569 -30.02 -1.51 1.28
N HIS A 570 -30.46 -1.38 2.52
CA HIS A 570 -31.81 -0.93 2.84
C HIS A 570 -32.02 0.51 2.31
N ASP A 571 -33.26 0.82 1.87
CA ASP A 571 -33.58 2.12 1.27
C ASP A 571 -33.33 3.31 2.20
N ASP A 572 -33.47 3.12 3.53
CA ASP A 572 -33.24 4.16 4.53
C ASP A 572 -31.75 4.50 4.73
N SER A 573 -30.84 3.64 4.30
CA SER A 573 -29.40 3.87 4.44
C SER A 573 -28.64 3.26 3.27
N LYS A 574 -28.41 4.08 2.26
CA LYS A 574 -27.55 3.75 1.12
C LYS A 574 -26.06 3.90 1.43
N ASP A 575 -25.73 4.39 2.62
CA ASP A 575 -24.36 4.53 3.11
C ASP A 575 -23.85 3.21 3.66
N ILE A 576 -22.59 2.86 3.34
CA ILE A 576 -21.93 1.65 3.78
C ILE A 576 -20.77 2.05 4.67
N VAL A 577 -20.88 1.77 5.96
CA VAL A 577 -19.92 2.18 6.99
C VAL A 577 -19.14 0.96 7.49
N THR A 578 -17.82 0.96 7.28
CA THR A 578 -16.93 -0.11 7.72
C THR A 578 -16.11 0.26 8.96
N SER A 579 -16.02 1.56 9.28
CA SER A 579 -15.25 2.04 10.43
C SER A 579 -16.10 2.07 11.69
N THR A 580 -15.47 1.87 12.85
CA THR A 580 -16.11 1.95 14.18
C THR A 580 -16.50 3.37 14.58
N LEU A 581 -16.10 4.39 13.81
CA LEU A 581 -16.44 5.77 14.08
C LEU A 581 -17.92 6.04 13.77
N ASN A 582 -18.72 6.08 14.86
CA ASN A 582 -20.02 6.72 14.92
C ASN A 582 -21.19 6.07 14.15
N ARG A 583 -21.47 4.79 14.39
CA ARG A 583 -22.87 4.43 14.47
C ARG A 583 -23.30 4.51 15.93
N THR A 584 -23.59 5.71 16.40
CA THR A 584 -24.50 5.88 17.52
C THR A 584 -25.79 5.16 17.14
N SER A 585 -26.32 4.35 18.08
CA SER A 585 -27.65 3.77 17.99
C SER A 585 -28.57 4.72 17.23
N ASP A 586 -29.25 4.19 16.22
CA ASP A 586 -30.35 4.94 15.61
C ASP A 586 -31.33 5.25 16.75
N VAL A 587 -31.34 6.52 17.15
CA VAL A 587 -32.10 7.00 18.32
C VAL A 587 -33.60 6.77 18.11
N SER A 588 -34.04 6.53 16.84
CA SER A 588 -35.44 6.33 16.49
C SER A 588 -35.93 4.88 16.71
N THR A 589 -35.06 3.87 16.67
CA THR A 589 -35.49 2.47 16.73
C THR A 589 -34.88 1.65 17.86
N GLY A 590 -33.86 2.14 18.56
CA GLY A 590 -33.18 1.40 19.64
C GLY A 590 -32.44 0.13 19.18
N ALA A 591 -32.26 -0.08 17.87
CA ALA A 591 -31.61 -1.25 17.32
C ALA A 591 -30.09 -1.17 17.54
N VAL A 592 -29.51 -2.23 18.10
CA VAL A 592 -28.06 -2.41 18.20
C VAL A 592 -27.53 -2.76 16.83
N ILE A 593 -26.89 -1.78 16.17
CA ILE A 593 -26.25 -2.02 14.88
C ILE A 593 -24.96 -2.82 15.13
N ALA A 594 -24.78 -3.94 14.42
CA ALA A 594 -23.59 -4.76 14.53
C ALA A 594 -22.31 -3.92 14.32
N LYS A 595 -21.29 -4.17 15.14
CA LYS A 595 -19.97 -3.56 14.94
C LYS A 595 -19.45 -3.94 13.55
N PRO A 596 -19.10 -2.97 12.70
CA PRO A 596 -18.55 -3.29 11.39
C PRO A 596 -17.19 -4.00 11.53
N ALA A 597 -16.90 -4.93 10.62
CA ALA A 597 -15.62 -5.62 10.60
C ALA A 597 -14.53 -4.64 10.15
N GLN A 598 -13.56 -4.37 11.01
CA GLN A 598 -12.50 -3.38 10.77
C GLN A 598 -11.53 -3.78 9.66
N ASN A 599 -11.51 -5.05 9.26
CA ASN A 599 -10.72 -5.58 8.16
C ASN A 599 -11.46 -5.54 6.81
N THR A 600 -12.54 -4.77 6.67
CA THR A 600 -13.30 -4.68 5.41
C THR A 600 -12.72 -3.61 4.48
N ILE A 601 -12.55 -3.97 3.21
CA ILE A 601 -12.23 -3.09 2.09
C ILE A 601 -13.46 -2.97 1.19
N LEU A 602 -13.85 -1.74 0.84
CA LEU A 602 -14.91 -1.45 -0.12
C LEU A 602 -14.30 -1.28 -1.50
N SER A 603 -14.59 -2.21 -2.40
CA SER A 603 -14.12 -2.18 -3.79
C SER A 603 -15.28 -2.01 -4.77
N LEU A 604 -15.02 -1.41 -5.93
CA LEU A 604 -16.01 -1.31 -7.00
C LEU A 604 -16.23 -2.70 -7.63
N ASP A 605 -17.49 -3.07 -7.84
CA ASP A 605 -17.85 -4.23 -8.64
C ASP A 605 -18.02 -3.81 -10.11
N ASP A 606 -16.96 -3.94 -10.90
CA ASP A 606 -16.93 -3.54 -12.30
C ASP A 606 -17.95 -4.31 -13.16
N SER A 607 -18.37 -5.50 -12.72
CA SER A 607 -19.37 -6.31 -13.44
C SER A 607 -20.80 -5.76 -13.32
N VAL A 608 -21.03 -4.83 -12.39
CA VAL A 608 -22.35 -4.21 -12.12
C VAL A 608 -22.35 -2.70 -12.36
N LEU A 609 -21.17 -2.11 -12.60
CA LEU A 609 -21.10 -0.69 -12.95
C LEU A 609 -21.76 -0.46 -14.30
N SER A 610 -22.93 0.16 -14.29
CA SER A 610 -23.58 0.66 -15.49
C SER A 610 -23.98 2.10 -15.32
N SER A 611 -23.65 2.95 -16.29
CA SER A 611 -24.10 4.33 -16.36
C SER A 611 -24.92 4.53 -17.64
N VAL A 612 -26.09 5.10 -17.50
CA VAL A 612 -26.98 5.43 -18.62
C VAL A 612 -27.25 6.93 -18.58
N ALA A 613 -26.90 7.63 -19.65
CA ALA A 613 -27.18 9.04 -19.80
C ALA A 613 -28.36 9.22 -20.78
N GLY A 614 -29.43 9.89 -20.35
CA GLY A 614 -30.58 10.23 -21.15
C GLY A 614 -30.71 11.74 -21.38
N ALA A 615 -30.95 12.16 -22.62
CA ALA A 615 -31.24 13.55 -22.95
C ALA A 615 -32.71 13.87 -22.63
N ARG A 616 -32.93 15.03 -22.03
CA ARG A 616 -34.28 15.56 -21.82
C ARG A 616 -34.66 16.44 -23.00
N LYS A 617 -35.59 15.97 -23.80
CA LYS A 617 -36.24 16.76 -24.85
C LYS A 617 -37.71 16.95 -24.46
N GLY A 618 -38.09 18.10 -23.94
CA GLY A 618 -39.44 18.30 -23.46
C GLY A 618 -39.81 17.45 -22.25
N LEU A 619 -41.05 17.08 -22.06
CA LEU A 619 -41.59 16.35 -20.91
C LEU A 619 -41.41 14.81 -20.98
N ASP A 620 -40.72 14.26 -21.99
CA ASP A 620 -40.57 12.82 -22.16
C ASP A 620 -39.17 12.31 -21.75
N ILE A 621 -39.15 11.46 -20.73
CA ILE A 621 -37.97 10.74 -20.24
C ILE A 621 -37.98 9.38 -20.94
N THR A 622 -37.04 9.16 -21.84
CA THR A 622 -36.81 7.81 -22.39
C THR A 622 -35.56 7.26 -21.79
N VAL A 623 -35.70 6.32 -20.85
CA VAL A 623 -34.64 5.47 -20.34
C VAL A 623 -34.76 4.15 -21.08
N THR A 624 -33.78 3.79 -21.89
CA THR A 624 -33.65 2.44 -22.41
C THR A 624 -32.19 2.10 -22.60
N THR A 625 -31.68 1.20 -21.82
CA THR A 625 -31.15 -0.13 -22.20
C THR A 625 -30.66 -0.81 -20.95
N GLU A 626 -31.41 -1.77 -20.51
CA GLU A 626 -30.91 -2.83 -19.64
C GLU A 626 -29.99 -3.72 -20.49
N VAL A 627 -28.72 -3.84 -20.07
CA VAL A 627 -27.91 -4.97 -20.50
C VAL A 627 -27.98 -5.95 -19.35
N GLU A 628 -28.95 -6.84 -19.42
CA GLU A 628 -28.95 -8.05 -18.63
C GLU A 628 -27.81 -8.94 -19.12
N GLY A 629 -26.79 -9.07 -18.31
CA GLY A 629 -25.77 -10.10 -18.40
C GLY A 629 -25.80 -10.90 -17.10
N TYR A 630 -26.64 -11.93 -17.04
CA TYR A 630 -26.65 -12.92 -15.99
C TYR A 630 -25.80 -14.13 -16.38
#